data_73b6e1aff7540c1720bb963f3711c8a2
#
_entry.id   73b6e1aff7540c1720bb963f3711c8a2
#
_cell.length_a   1.000
_cell.length_b   1.000
_cell.length_c   1.000
_cell.angle_alpha   90.00
_cell.angle_beta   90.00
_cell.angle_gamma   90.00
#
_symmetry.space_group_name_H-M   'P 1'
#
loop_
_entity.id
_entity.type
_entity.pdbx_description
1 polymer ?
#
loop_
_entity_poly.entity_id
_entity_poly.type
_entity_poly.pdbx_seq_one_letter_code
_entity_poly.pdbx_strand_id
1 'polypeptide(L)'
;MNSFKTIDGRGVSVHIAGGPCITIQYVTNIIIHGINIHDCKQGGNTYVRDSPEHYGWRTLSDGDGVSIFGGSHVWIDHCSLSNCRDGLIDAIHGSTAITVSNNYMTHHNKVMLLGHSDSYTQDKNMQVTIAFNHFGEGLVQRMPR
;
A
#
# COMPACT_ATOMS: atom_id res chain seq x y z
N MET A 1 -7.32 -5.25 6.91
CA MET A 1 -6.80 -6.43 7.68
C MET A 1 -6.55 -6.05 9.11
N ASN A 2 -6.36 -7.02 10.03
CA ASN A 2 -5.99 -6.75 11.42
C ASN A 2 -4.48 -6.62 11.58
N SER A 3 -4.05 -6.09 12.75
CA SER A 3 -2.64 -6.08 13.15
C SER A 3 -2.04 -7.51 13.24
N PHE A 4 -0.71 -7.57 13.22
CA PHE A 4 0.08 -8.81 13.31
C PHE A 4 -0.27 -9.81 12.20
N LYS A 5 -0.18 -9.36 10.95
CA LYS A 5 -0.45 -10.19 9.76
C LYS A 5 0.73 -10.18 8.80
N THR A 6 0.97 -11.33 8.23
CA THR A 6 1.89 -11.50 7.10
C THR A 6 1.13 -12.06 5.91
N ILE A 7 1.26 -11.41 4.76
CA ILE A 7 0.91 -11.97 3.46
C ILE A 7 2.22 -12.41 2.82
N ASP A 8 2.39 -13.69 2.61
CA ASP A 8 3.62 -14.29 2.10
C ASP A 8 3.32 -15.13 0.85
N GLY A 9 3.84 -14.70 -0.29
CA GLY A 9 3.67 -15.35 -1.58
C GLY A 9 4.84 -16.25 -2.00
N ARG A 10 5.80 -16.52 -1.13
CA ARG A 10 6.97 -17.33 -1.48
C ARG A 10 6.61 -18.72 -1.99
N GLY A 11 7.25 -19.15 -3.07
CA GLY A 11 7.06 -20.46 -3.66
C GLY A 11 5.84 -20.60 -4.57
N VAL A 12 5.00 -19.57 -4.69
CA VAL A 12 3.83 -19.55 -5.57
C VAL A 12 3.66 -18.18 -6.22
N SER A 13 2.91 -18.10 -7.31
CA SER A 13 2.59 -16.83 -7.97
C SER A 13 1.25 -16.30 -7.43
N VAL A 14 1.32 -15.42 -6.44
CA VAL A 14 0.14 -14.78 -5.84
C VAL A 14 -0.11 -13.45 -6.53
N HIS A 15 -1.32 -13.21 -6.97
CA HIS A 15 -1.74 -11.95 -7.58
C HIS A 15 -2.92 -11.35 -6.82
N ILE A 16 -2.81 -10.05 -6.50
CA ILE A 16 -3.91 -9.24 -6.00
C ILE A 16 -4.20 -8.20 -7.08
N ALA A 17 -5.37 -8.30 -7.72
CA ALA A 17 -5.70 -7.50 -8.88
C ALA A 17 -7.21 -7.31 -9.07
N GLY A 18 -7.57 -6.32 -9.88
CA GLY A 18 -8.94 -6.11 -10.37
C GLY A 18 -9.93 -5.53 -9.38
N GLY A 19 -9.50 -5.27 -8.14
CA GLY A 19 -10.31 -4.71 -7.05
C GLY A 19 -9.58 -3.60 -6.30
N PRO A 20 -10.05 -3.18 -5.12
CA PRO A 20 -9.44 -2.11 -4.32
C PRO A 20 -8.10 -2.47 -3.66
N CYS A 21 -7.57 -3.62 -3.98
CA CYS A 21 -6.29 -4.16 -3.53
C CYS A 21 -6.10 -4.12 -2.01
N ILE A 22 -5.00 -3.59 -1.49
CA ILE A 22 -4.67 -3.74 -0.07
C ILE A 22 -4.83 -2.40 0.66
N THR A 23 -5.63 -2.38 1.74
CA THR A 23 -5.71 -1.26 2.67
C THR A 23 -5.25 -1.69 4.05
N ILE A 24 -4.28 -0.95 4.59
CA ILE A 24 -3.72 -1.07 5.94
C ILE A 24 -4.19 0.17 6.70
N GLN A 25 -5.26 0.04 7.50
CA GLN A 25 -5.88 1.19 8.13
C GLN A 25 -5.88 1.03 9.66
N TYR A 26 -5.20 1.96 10.35
CA TYR A 26 -5.08 2.01 11.82
C TYR A 26 -4.67 0.68 12.45
N VAL A 27 -3.79 -0.05 11.79
CA VAL A 27 -3.23 -1.34 12.26
C VAL A 27 -1.72 -1.31 12.26
N THR A 28 -1.11 -2.25 12.94
CA THR A 28 0.34 -2.32 13.10
C THR A 28 0.88 -3.74 12.89
N ASN A 29 2.19 -3.82 12.64
CA ASN A 29 2.90 -5.10 12.46
C ASN A 29 2.36 -5.91 11.27
N ILE A 30 2.53 -5.34 10.08
CA ILE A 30 2.11 -5.93 8.81
C ILE A 30 3.34 -6.22 7.94
N ILE A 31 3.40 -7.41 7.40
CA ILE A 31 4.38 -7.79 6.38
C ILE A 31 3.65 -8.20 5.12
N ILE A 32 4.04 -7.63 3.98
CA ILE A 32 3.59 -8.03 2.65
C ILE A 32 4.83 -8.42 1.87
N HIS A 33 4.93 -9.69 1.49
CA HIS A 33 6.14 -10.23 0.92
C HIS A 33 5.86 -11.15 -0.28
N GLY A 34 6.60 -10.93 -1.37
CA GLY A 34 6.69 -11.86 -2.48
C GLY A 34 5.41 -12.02 -3.31
N ILE A 35 4.60 -10.97 -3.46
CA ILE A 35 3.34 -11.02 -4.21
C ILE A 35 3.32 -10.00 -5.37
N ASN A 36 2.42 -10.22 -6.33
CA ASN A 36 2.15 -9.32 -7.43
C ASN A 36 0.87 -8.51 -7.16
N ILE A 37 0.96 -7.19 -7.26
CA ILE A 37 -0.16 -6.26 -7.03
C ILE A 37 -0.32 -5.41 -8.28
N HIS A 38 -1.44 -5.55 -8.97
CA HIS A 38 -1.62 -4.84 -10.23
C HIS A 38 -3.09 -4.68 -10.63
N ASP A 39 -3.33 -3.81 -11.60
CA ASP A 39 -4.67 -3.54 -12.12
C ASP A 39 -5.69 -3.20 -11.02
N CYS A 40 -5.23 -2.52 -9.97
CA CYS A 40 -6.09 -2.14 -8.86
C CYS A 40 -7.12 -1.11 -9.31
N LYS A 41 -8.33 -1.23 -8.80
CA LYS A 41 -9.47 -0.39 -9.15
C LYS A 41 -10.10 0.20 -7.90
N GLN A 42 -10.76 1.32 -8.05
CA GLN A 42 -11.56 1.88 -6.98
C GLN A 42 -12.63 0.87 -6.51
N GLY A 43 -12.72 0.67 -5.21
CA GLY A 43 -13.84 -0.02 -4.60
C GLY A 43 -15.01 0.94 -4.37
N GLY A 44 -16.24 0.46 -4.53
CA GLY A 44 -17.42 1.25 -4.16
C GLY A 44 -17.67 1.29 -2.66
N ASN A 45 -18.65 2.08 -2.26
CA ASN A 45 -19.11 2.11 -0.87
C ASN A 45 -19.75 0.76 -0.49
N THR A 46 -19.24 0.13 0.56
CA THR A 46 -19.73 -1.18 0.99
C THR A 46 -19.40 -1.50 2.44
N TYR A 47 -20.04 -2.51 2.99
CA TYR A 47 -19.62 -3.12 4.24
C TYR A 47 -18.47 -4.08 3.98
N VAL A 48 -17.40 -3.94 4.74
CA VAL A 48 -16.22 -4.80 4.67
C VAL A 48 -15.95 -5.41 6.04
N ARG A 49 -15.73 -6.70 6.07
CA ARG A 49 -15.26 -7.40 7.28
C ARG A 49 -13.73 -7.45 7.25
N ASP A 50 -13.09 -6.89 8.23
CA ASP A 50 -11.63 -6.88 8.38
C ASP A 50 -11.12 -7.83 9.47
N SER A 51 -12.02 -8.33 10.33
CA SER A 51 -11.72 -9.34 11.35
C SER A 51 -12.95 -10.18 11.70
N PRO A 52 -12.80 -11.26 12.50
CA PRO A 52 -13.93 -12.01 13.00
C PRO A 52 -14.93 -11.18 13.81
N GLU A 53 -14.43 -10.22 14.57
CA GLU A 53 -15.23 -9.39 15.49
C GLU A 53 -15.59 -8.01 14.93
N HIS A 54 -15.00 -7.62 13.79
CA HIS A 54 -15.20 -6.27 13.23
C HIS A 54 -15.59 -6.28 11.76
N TYR A 55 -16.65 -5.56 11.46
CA TYR A 55 -17.02 -5.15 10.12
C TYR A 55 -17.53 -3.72 10.15
N GLY A 56 -17.40 -3.01 9.06
CA GLY A 56 -17.83 -1.63 8.98
C GLY A 56 -18.04 -1.12 7.57
N TRP A 57 -18.65 0.03 7.47
CA TRP A 57 -18.84 0.74 6.23
C TRP A 57 -17.50 1.29 5.73
N ARG A 58 -17.19 1.01 4.48
CA ARG A 58 -16.05 1.61 3.77
C ARG A 58 -16.56 2.54 2.69
N THR A 59 -15.98 3.73 2.62
CA THR A 59 -16.21 4.66 1.53
C THR A 59 -15.44 4.24 0.27
N LEU A 60 -15.60 4.99 -0.79
CA LEU A 60 -14.87 4.78 -2.04
C LEU A 60 -13.35 4.79 -1.78
N SER A 61 -12.65 3.76 -2.22
CA SER A 61 -11.19 3.71 -2.20
C SER A 61 -10.60 4.41 -3.42
N ASP A 62 -9.33 4.86 -3.32
CA ASP A 62 -8.67 5.54 -4.43
C ASP A 62 -8.20 4.55 -5.51
N GLY A 63 -8.01 3.30 -5.15
CA GLY A 63 -7.56 2.25 -6.05
C GLY A 63 -6.04 2.09 -6.07
N ASP A 64 -5.40 2.38 -4.94
CA ASP A 64 -3.98 2.13 -4.72
C ASP A 64 -3.65 0.63 -4.71
N GLY A 65 -2.41 0.31 -5.01
CA GLY A 65 -1.88 -1.04 -4.81
C GLY A 65 -1.82 -1.39 -3.31
N VAL A 66 -1.14 -0.56 -2.54
CA VAL A 66 -1.11 -0.63 -1.07
C VAL A 66 -1.35 0.75 -0.50
N SER A 67 -2.47 0.93 0.18
CA SER A 67 -2.82 2.16 0.89
C SER A 67 -2.58 1.98 2.39
N ILE A 68 -1.63 2.75 2.97
CA ILE A 68 -1.33 2.74 4.40
C ILE A 68 -1.91 4.02 5.02
N PHE A 69 -2.97 3.85 5.79
CA PHE A 69 -3.72 4.94 6.39
C PHE A 69 -3.63 4.86 7.92
N GLY A 70 -2.79 5.69 8.53
CA GLY A 70 -2.54 5.66 9.97
C GLY A 70 -1.96 4.33 10.48
N GLY A 71 -1.26 3.60 9.60
CA GLY A 71 -0.63 2.33 9.93
C GLY A 71 0.80 2.49 10.42
N SER A 72 1.30 1.53 11.19
CA SER A 72 2.69 1.55 11.66
C SER A 72 3.33 0.16 11.66
N HIS A 73 4.67 0.14 11.64
CA HIS A 73 5.45 -1.11 11.57
C HIS A 73 5.01 -1.97 10.39
N VAL A 74 5.10 -1.40 9.19
CA VAL A 74 4.71 -2.03 7.94
C VAL A 74 5.95 -2.32 7.11
N TRP A 75 6.06 -3.53 6.59
CA TRP A 75 7.13 -3.92 5.69
C TRP A 75 6.54 -4.48 4.39
N ILE A 76 6.86 -3.82 3.28
CA ILE A 76 6.48 -4.24 1.92
C ILE A 76 7.77 -4.64 1.21
N ASP A 77 7.90 -5.92 0.88
CA ASP A 77 9.16 -6.49 0.46
C ASP A 77 9.01 -7.53 -0.65
N HIS A 78 9.93 -7.50 -1.63
CA HIS A 78 9.96 -8.43 -2.77
C HIS A 78 8.63 -8.52 -3.53
N CYS A 79 7.89 -7.43 -3.62
CA CYS A 79 6.63 -7.37 -4.37
C CYS A 79 6.85 -6.76 -5.77
N SER A 80 5.99 -7.14 -6.71
CA SER A 80 5.88 -6.50 -8.01
C SER A 80 4.60 -5.66 -8.04
N LEU A 81 4.71 -4.36 -8.37
CA LEU A 81 3.56 -3.44 -8.37
C LEU A 81 3.47 -2.70 -9.70
N SER A 82 2.26 -2.64 -10.28
CA SER A 82 2.05 -1.94 -11.56
C SER A 82 0.58 -1.60 -11.82
N ASN A 83 0.36 -0.62 -12.69
CA ASN A 83 -0.92 -0.38 -13.35
C ASN A 83 -2.15 -0.29 -12.42
N CYS A 84 -2.04 0.39 -11.29
CA CYS A 84 -3.16 0.66 -10.40
C CYS A 84 -3.93 1.93 -10.81
N ARG A 85 -5.07 2.18 -10.16
CA ARG A 85 -5.91 3.34 -10.48
C ARG A 85 -5.33 4.65 -9.97
N ASP A 86 -4.78 4.69 -8.75
CA ASP A 86 -4.12 5.86 -8.17
C ASP A 86 -2.66 5.57 -7.82
N GLY A 87 -2.24 5.37 -6.59
CA GLY A 87 -0.85 5.09 -6.23
C GLY A 87 -0.48 3.60 -6.30
N LEU A 88 0.81 3.29 -6.30
CA LEU A 88 1.25 1.91 -6.06
C LEU A 88 1.40 1.66 -4.56
N ILE A 89 2.06 2.59 -3.85
CA ILE A 89 2.21 2.53 -2.39
C ILE A 89 2.04 3.94 -1.83
N ASP A 90 0.96 4.17 -1.11
CA ASP A 90 0.69 5.47 -0.48
C ASP A 90 0.65 5.31 1.04
N ALA A 91 1.37 6.18 1.75
CA ALA A 91 1.41 6.23 3.20
C ALA A 91 1.01 7.63 3.68
N ILE A 92 -0.09 7.69 4.41
CA ILE A 92 -0.73 8.94 4.81
C ILE A 92 -1.29 8.85 6.23
N HIS A 93 -1.78 9.96 6.73
CA HIS A 93 -2.53 10.06 8.00
C HIS A 93 -1.74 9.63 9.24
N GLY A 94 -0.48 10.08 9.36
CA GLY A 94 0.36 9.78 10.49
C GLY A 94 0.94 8.35 10.47
N SER A 95 0.93 7.71 9.32
CA SER A 95 1.61 6.43 9.12
C SER A 95 3.11 6.56 9.39
N THR A 96 3.74 5.56 10.02
CA THR A 96 5.14 5.64 10.40
C THR A 96 5.79 4.25 10.59
N ALA A 97 7.10 4.20 10.77
CA ALA A 97 7.87 2.97 10.90
C ALA A 97 7.59 2.01 9.73
N ILE A 98 7.73 2.53 8.50
CA ILE A 98 7.45 1.80 7.27
C ILE A 98 8.76 1.47 6.56
N THR A 99 8.90 0.25 6.09
CA THR A 99 9.99 -0.16 5.20
C THR A 99 9.43 -0.67 3.88
N VAL A 100 9.91 -0.10 2.79
CA VAL A 100 9.61 -0.53 1.42
C VAL A 100 10.92 -0.95 0.78
N SER A 101 11.12 -2.25 0.58
CA SER A 101 12.42 -2.76 0.13
C SER A 101 12.29 -3.86 -0.93
N ASN A 102 13.28 -3.93 -1.82
CA ASN A 102 13.41 -4.97 -2.83
C ASN A 102 12.18 -5.14 -3.74
N ASN A 103 11.38 -4.10 -3.94
CA ASN A 103 10.19 -4.17 -4.79
C ASN A 103 10.54 -3.79 -6.23
N TYR A 104 9.78 -4.32 -7.17
CA TYR A 104 9.81 -3.99 -8.58
C TYR A 104 8.55 -3.20 -8.96
N MET A 105 8.70 -1.95 -9.37
CA MET A 105 7.59 -1.05 -9.71
C MET A 105 7.72 -0.60 -11.17
N THR A 106 6.66 -0.75 -11.96
CA THR A 106 6.66 -0.43 -13.39
C THR A 106 5.30 0.06 -13.89
N HIS A 107 5.28 0.63 -15.10
CA HIS A 107 4.07 0.94 -15.87
C HIS A 107 3.00 1.64 -15.04
N HIS A 108 3.38 2.75 -14.37
CA HIS A 108 2.45 3.49 -13.54
C HIS A 108 2.80 4.98 -13.46
N ASN A 109 1.76 5.82 -13.34
CA ASN A 109 1.95 7.27 -13.30
C ASN A 109 2.42 7.74 -11.91
N LYS A 110 1.64 7.47 -10.86
CA LYS A 110 1.84 7.97 -9.49
C LYS A 110 2.37 6.85 -8.60
N VAL A 111 3.68 6.74 -8.43
CA VAL A 111 4.28 5.54 -7.81
C VAL A 111 4.08 5.48 -6.30
N MET A 112 4.56 6.48 -5.56
CA MET A 112 4.57 6.44 -4.10
C MET A 112 4.33 7.83 -3.50
N LEU A 113 3.36 7.94 -2.60
CA LEU A 113 3.05 9.16 -1.87
C LEU A 113 3.33 8.99 -0.37
N LEU A 114 4.09 9.94 0.19
CA LEU A 114 4.41 10.01 1.62
C LEU A 114 3.82 11.30 2.19
N GLY A 115 2.60 11.21 2.75
CA GLY A 115 1.83 12.37 3.20
C GLY A 115 0.91 12.94 2.11
N HIS A 116 -0.32 13.25 2.46
CA HIS A 116 -1.37 13.62 1.50
C HIS A 116 -1.70 15.11 1.48
N SER A 117 -1.32 15.86 2.51
CA SER A 117 -1.72 17.28 2.62
C SER A 117 -0.72 18.09 3.43
N ASP A 118 -0.40 19.29 2.94
CA ASP A 118 0.47 20.23 3.65
C ASP A 118 -0.14 20.70 4.99
N SER A 119 -1.45 20.63 5.14
CA SER A 119 -2.14 20.97 6.38
C SER A 119 -2.15 19.84 7.42
N TYR A 120 -1.87 18.61 6.99
CA TYR A 120 -1.82 17.45 7.91
C TYR A 120 -0.40 17.28 8.48
N THR A 121 -0.11 18.03 9.51
CA THR A 121 1.25 18.17 10.04
C THR A 121 1.82 16.92 10.71
N GLN A 122 0.98 15.93 11.05
CA GLN A 122 1.44 14.67 11.62
C GLN A 122 2.30 13.86 10.64
N ASP A 123 2.07 14.00 9.33
CA ASP A 123 2.86 13.31 8.31
C ASP A 123 4.32 13.79 8.27
N LYS A 124 4.64 14.95 8.86
CA LYS A 124 6.04 15.43 9.00
C LYS A 124 6.90 14.56 9.90
N ASN A 125 6.30 13.79 10.78
CA ASN A 125 6.99 12.88 11.71
C ASN A 125 7.10 11.44 11.17
N MET A 126 6.66 11.23 9.95
CA MET A 126 6.70 9.92 9.30
C MET A 126 8.13 9.41 9.18
N GLN A 127 8.36 8.17 9.60
CA GLN A 127 9.64 7.48 9.45
C GLN A 127 9.46 6.38 8.40
N VAL A 128 10.12 6.55 7.26
CA VAL A 128 10.04 5.61 6.14
C VAL A 128 11.43 5.29 5.61
N THR A 129 11.70 4.01 5.45
CA THR A 129 12.90 3.52 4.76
C THR A 129 12.50 2.99 3.38
N ILE A 130 13.12 3.52 2.33
CA ILE A 130 12.96 3.06 0.95
C ILE A 130 14.32 2.59 0.47
N ALA A 131 14.50 1.29 0.28
CA ALA A 131 15.81 0.72 -0.02
C ALA A 131 15.71 -0.42 -1.03
N PHE A 132 16.69 -0.48 -1.95
CA PHE A 132 16.86 -1.58 -2.90
C PHE A 132 15.65 -1.83 -3.83
N ASN A 133 14.81 -0.82 -4.05
CA ASN A 133 13.68 -0.94 -4.96
C ASN A 133 14.14 -0.65 -6.40
N HIS A 134 13.51 -1.33 -7.34
CA HIS A 134 13.68 -1.08 -8.76
C HIS A 134 12.51 -0.23 -9.27
N PHE A 135 12.78 1.03 -9.57
CA PHE A 135 11.85 1.91 -10.29
C PHE A 135 12.10 1.71 -11.78
N GLY A 136 11.31 0.85 -12.41
CA GLY A 136 11.52 0.36 -13.75
C GLY A 136 10.82 1.20 -14.84
N GLU A 137 10.62 0.59 -15.99
CA GLU A 137 10.08 1.27 -17.15
C GLU A 137 8.61 1.72 -16.97
N GLY A 138 8.24 2.77 -17.69
CA GLY A 138 6.87 3.27 -17.72
C GLY A 138 6.41 3.97 -16.45
N LEU A 139 7.31 4.33 -15.54
CA LEU A 139 7.02 5.18 -14.38
C LEU A 139 7.13 6.66 -14.74
N VAL A 140 6.25 7.51 -14.19
CA VAL A 140 6.19 8.93 -14.54
C VAL A 140 6.58 9.85 -13.39
N GLN A 141 6.00 9.70 -12.20
CA GLN A 141 6.22 10.59 -11.07
C GLN A 141 6.05 9.91 -9.70
N ARG A 142 6.41 10.62 -8.63
CA ARG A 142 6.31 10.18 -7.25
C ARG A 142 7.18 8.95 -6.95
N MET A 143 8.50 9.08 -7.12
CA MET A 143 9.46 7.99 -6.86
C MET A 143 10.43 8.32 -5.70
N PRO A 144 10.00 8.70 -4.50
CA PRO A 144 8.66 9.07 -3.99
C PRO A 144 8.36 10.58 -4.08
N ARG A 145 7.16 10.96 -3.68
CA ARG A 145 6.77 12.35 -3.40
C ARG A 145 6.43 12.50 -1.92
#